data_9655485ff35af043009ab6ba1eeceb3d
#
_entry.id   9655485ff35af043009ab6ba1eeceb3d
#
_cell.length_a   1.000
_cell.length_b   1.000
_cell.length_c   1.000
_cell.angle_alpha   90.00
_cell.angle_beta   90.00
_cell.angle_gamma   90.00
#
_symmetry.space_group_name_H-M   'P 1'
#
loop_
_entity.id
_entity.type
_entity.pdbx_description
1 polymer ?
#
loop_
_entity_poly.entity_id
_entity_poly.type
_entity_poly.pdbx_seq_one_letter_code
_entity_poly.pdbx_strand_id
1 'polypeptide(L)'
;MRYLGIDYGKKRIGLALSDVMGMMAQPYDVIEFKGLKNNIENILKIAKEKEVSCIVVGKPVNMNATEGEMAQLATEFVEELRKVTDIKVEMIDERLTTTQAERVLVEEANVSREKRKGLRDKLAATFILQTYLDIHSGSVI
;
A
#
# COMPACT_ATOMS: atom_id res chain seq x y z
N MET A 1 5.06 7.46 -15.48
CA MET A 1 5.33 7.58 -14.04
C MET A 1 4.92 6.29 -13.33
N ARG A 2 5.83 5.65 -12.64
CA ARG A 2 5.55 4.40 -11.91
C ARG A 2 5.27 4.69 -10.44
N TYR A 3 4.29 4.01 -9.89
CA TYR A 3 3.83 4.18 -8.51
C TYR A 3 4.06 2.91 -7.72
N LEU A 4 4.35 3.06 -6.44
CA LEU A 4 4.44 1.96 -5.48
C LEU A 4 3.33 2.13 -4.46
N GLY A 5 2.47 1.12 -4.32
CA GLY A 5 1.41 1.09 -3.31
C GLY A 5 1.85 0.32 -2.09
N ILE A 6 1.50 0.80 -0.91
CA ILE A 6 1.90 0.20 0.36
C ILE A 6 0.69 0.04 1.27
N ASP A 7 0.49 -1.19 1.74
CA ASP A 7 -0.42 -1.50 2.85
C ASP A 7 0.44 -1.75 4.08
N TYR A 8 0.51 -0.75 4.97
CA TYR A 8 1.43 -0.77 6.10
C TYR A 8 0.82 -1.54 7.28
N GLY A 9 1.43 -2.64 7.67
CA GLY A 9 0.98 -3.47 8.77
C GLY A 9 2.02 -3.61 9.86
N LYS A 10 1.61 -4.12 11.03
CA LYS A 10 2.50 -4.32 12.17
C LYS A 10 3.48 -5.46 11.97
N LYS A 11 3.05 -6.50 11.28
CA LYS A 11 3.85 -7.71 11.04
C LYS A 11 4.36 -7.80 9.61
N ARG A 12 3.58 -7.33 8.67
CA ARG A 12 3.89 -7.42 7.25
C ARG A 12 3.46 -6.15 6.54
N ILE A 13 4.18 -5.84 5.47
CA ILE A 13 3.89 -4.69 4.62
C ILE A 13 3.63 -5.23 3.21
N GLY A 14 2.42 -5.02 2.71
CA GLY A 14 2.05 -5.40 1.36
C GLY A 14 2.49 -4.35 0.36
N LEU A 15 2.97 -4.79 -0.79
CA LEU A 15 3.49 -3.91 -1.85
C LEU A 15 2.83 -4.20 -3.18
N ALA A 16 2.52 -3.15 -3.91
CA ALA A 16 2.03 -3.21 -5.28
C ALA A 16 2.79 -2.22 -6.15
N LEU A 17 2.91 -2.53 -7.43
CA LEU A 17 3.57 -1.65 -8.39
C LEU A 17 2.62 -1.34 -9.54
N SER A 18 2.69 -0.12 -10.06
CA SER A 18 2.00 0.19 -11.30
C SER A 18 2.90 -0.13 -12.50
N ASP A 19 2.30 -0.15 -13.68
CA ASP A 19 3.05 -0.12 -14.92
C ASP A 19 3.76 1.24 -15.07
N VAL A 20 4.63 1.36 -16.06
CA VAL A 20 5.39 2.59 -16.26
C VAL A 20 4.52 3.79 -16.66
N MET A 21 3.32 3.51 -17.17
CA MET A 21 2.35 4.56 -17.53
C MET A 21 1.50 5.01 -16.36
N GLY A 22 1.55 4.28 -15.24
CA GLY A 22 0.77 4.63 -14.06
C GLY A 22 -0.72 4.39 -14.20
N MET A 23 -1.13 3.39 -14.96
CA MET A 23 -2.54 3.12 -15.23
C MET A 23 -3.12 1.95 -14.46
N MET A 24 -2.34 0.89 -14.26
CA MET A 24 -2.78 -0.34 -13.61
C MET A 24 -1.86 -0.76 -12.49
N ALA A 25 -2.45 -1.12 -11.36
CA ALA A 25 -1.71 -1.67 -10.22
C ALA A 25 -1.66 -3.19 -10.29
N GLN A 26 -0.52 -3.76 -9.90
CA GLN A 26 -0.34 -5.20 -9.82
C GLN A 26 0.30 -5.56 -8.48
N PRO A 27 -0.05 -6.73 -7.90
CA PRO A 27 0.62 -7.19 -6.70
C PRO A 27 2.12 -7.35 -6.96
N TYR A 28 2.94 -6.95 -5.99
CA TYR A 28 4.39 -7.05 -6.15
C TYR A 28 5.01 -8.00 -5.13
N ASP A 29 4.91 -7.66 -3.83
CA ASP A 29 5.58 -8.44 -2.80
C ASP A 29 4.95 -8.17 -1.43
N VAL A 30 5.35 -8.98 -0.45
CA VAL A 30 5.06 -8.75 0.96
C VAL A 30 6.39 -8.83 1.70
N ILE A 31 6.69 -7.81 2.49
CA ILE A 31 7.92 -7.82 3.30
C ILE A 31 7.55 -7.88 4.78
N GLU A 32 8.41 -8.51 5.57
CA GLU A 32 8.22 -8.56 7.01
C GLU A 32 8.57 -7.22 7.64
N PHE A 33 7.85 -6.86 8.68
CA PHE A 33 8.20 -5.67 9.47
C PHE A 33 9.43 -5.96 10.31
N LYS A 34 10.52 -5.25 10.04
CA LYS A 34 11.81 -5.41 10.72
C LYS A 34 12.29 -4.11 11.36
N GLY A 35 11.37 -3.29 11.81
CA GLY A 35 11.66 -1.98 12.35
C GLY A 35 11.49 -0.89 11.32
N LEU A 36 11.11 0.29 11.78
CA LEU A 36 10.78 1.42 10.91
C LEU A 36 11.93 1.79 9.98
N LYS A 37 13.13 1.92 10.52
CA LYS A 37 14.31 2.30 9.74
C LYS A 37 14.65 1.27 8.66
N ASN A 38 14.68 -0.01 9.02
CA ASN A 38 15.01 -1.08 8.08
C ASN A 38 13.97 -1.18 6.96
N ASN A 39 12.70 -1.03 7.30
CA ASN A 39 11.64 -1.09 6.31
C ASN A 39 11.67 0.09 5.35
N ILE A 40 11.98 1.28 5.86
CA ILE A 40 12.14 2.47 5.01
C ILE A 40 13.31 2.26 4.04
N GLU A 41 14.46 1.79 4.51
CA GLU A 41 15.61 1.51 3.65
C GLU A 41 15.26 0.51 2.56
N ASN A 42 14.56 -0.57 2.91
CA ASN A 42 14.16 -1.62 1.97
C ASN A 42 13.19 -1.07 0.91
N ILE A 43 12.20 -0.30 1.36
CA ILE A 43 11.21 0.29 0.46
C ILE A 43 11.88 1.28 -0.50
N LEU A 44 12.79 2.11 -0.03
CA LEU A 44 13.51 3.05 -0.89
C LEU A 44 14.42 2.33 -1.89
N LYS A 45 15.01 1.20 -1.49
CA LYS A 45 15.80 0.37 -2.40
C LYS A 45 14.91 -0.17 -3.53
N ILE A 46 13.75 -0.68 -3.20
CA ILE A 46 12.78 -1.17 -4.19
C ILE A 46 12.34 -0.04 -5.10
N ALA A 47 12.03 1.12 -4.53
CA ALA A 47 11.59 2.29 -5.30
C ALA A 47 12.66 2.72 -6.30
N LYS A 48 13.92 2.70 -5.90
CA LYS A 48 15.03 3.05 -6.78
C LYS A 48 15.20 2.02 -7.89
N GLU A 49 15.21 0.73 -7.55
CA GLU A 49 15.36 -0.35 -8.53
C GLU A 49 14.22 -0.37 -9.56
N LYS A 50 13.02 -0.04 -9.15
CA LYS A 50 11.83 -0.05 -10.01
C LYS A 50 11.51 1.32 -10.61
N GLU A 51 12.35 2.31 -10.40
CA GLU A 51 12.18 3.65 -10.93
C GLU A 51 10.84 4.28 -10.55
N VAL A 52 10.48 4.14 -9.26
CA VAL A 52 9.24 4.66 -8.72
C VAL A 52 9.33 6.16 -8.53
N SER A 53 8.31 6.87 -8.99
CA SER A 53 8.22 8.34 -8.87
C SER A 53 7.29 8.80 -7.77
N CYS A 54 6.39 7.94 -7.32
CA CYS A 54 5.43 8.26 -6.26
C CYS A 54 5.12 7.03 -5.44
N ILE A 55 5.08 7.19 -4.13
CA ILE A 55 4.71 6.13 -3.18
C ILE A 55 3.35 6.49 -2.60
N VAL A 56 2.40 5.53 -2.63
CA VAL A 56 1.05 5.71 -2.13
C VAL A 56 0.85 4.78 -0.94
N VAL A 57 0.51 5.33 0.22
CA VAL A 57 0.32 4.56 1.45
C VAL A 57 -1.15 4.64 1.86
N GLY A 58 -1.76 3.49 2.12
CA GLY A 58 -3.12 3.44 2.61
C GLY A 58 -3.18 3.85 4.08
N LYS A 59 -4.15 4.70 4.41
CA LYS A 59 -4.42 5.11 5.80
C LYS A 59 -5.70 4.44 6.27
N PRO A 60 -5.62 3.47 7.19
CA PRO A 60 -6.81 2.79 7.70
C PRO A 60 -7.54 3.70 8.70
N VAL A 61 -8.68 4.25 8.26
CA VAL A 61 -9.52 5.12 9.08
C VAL A 61 -10.79 4.36 9.44
N ASN A 62 -11.24 4.46 10.69
CA ASN A 62 -12.47 3.84 11.13
C ASN A 62 -13.68 4.43 10.41
N MET A 63 -14.78 3.68 10.32
CA MET A 63 -15.97 4.13 9.60
C MET A 63 -16.56 5.42 10.17
N ASN A 64 -16.33 5.71 11.46
CA ASN A 64 -16.78 6.94 12.09
C ASN A 64 -15.78 8.09 11.95
N ALA A 65 -14.82 7.96 11.04
CA ALA A 65 -13.79 8.94 10.75
C ALA A 65 -12.74 9.13 11.86
N THR A 66 -12.72 8.27 12.90
CA THR A 66 -11.66 8.31 13.90
C THR A 66 -10.43 7.54 13.42
N GLU A 67 -9.26 7.98 13.85
CA GLU A 67 -8.02 7.33 13.52
C GLU A 67 -7.57 6.45 14.68
N GLY A 68 -7.46 5.13 14.40
CA GLY A 68 -6.95 4.18 15.36
C GLY A 68 -5.44 4.08 15.36
N GLU A 69 -4.92 3.08 16.07
CA GLU A 69 -3.48 2.84 16.18
C GLU A 69 -2.79 2.68 14.83
N MET A 70 -3.39 1.90 13.93
CA MET A 70 -2.77 1.64 12.61
C MET A 70 -2.74 2.88 11.74
N ALA A 71 -3.73 3.76 11.84
CA ALA A 71 -3.72 5.02 11.11
C ALA A 71 -2.58 5.91 11.59
N GLN A 72 -2.34 5.94 12.90
CA GLN A 72 -1.25 6.71 13.48
C GLN A 72 0.11 6.16 13.07
N LEU A 73 0.26 4.83 13.08
CA LEU A 73 1.50 4.17 12.65
C LEU A 73 1.78 4.41 11.16
N ALA A 74 0.76 4.37 10.33
CA ALA A 74 0.92 4.66 8.90
C ALA A 74 1.32 6.11 8.67
N THR A 75 0.74 7.04 9.42
CA THR A 75 1.09 8.46 9.35
C THR A 75 2.55 8.69 9.77
N GLU A 76 2.97 8.06 10.87
CA GLU A 76 4.35 8.13 11.35
C GLU A 76 5.33 7.58 10.29
N PHE A 77 4.98 6.45 9.68
CA PHE A 77 5.79 5.86 8.61
C PHE A 77 5.95 6.84 7.43
N VAL A 78 4.86 7.46 7.01
CA VAL A 78 4.89 8.44 5.91
C VAL A 78 5.75 9.65 6.28
N GLU A 79 5.61 10.16 7.50
CA GLU A 79 6.41 11.30 7.96
C GLU A 79 7.90 10.99 7.97
N GLU A 80 8.28 9.81 8.47
CA GLU A 80 9.68 9.40 8.50
C GLU A 80 10.23 9.14 7.09
N LEU A 81 9.40 8.56 6.22
CA LEU A 81 9.78 8.31 4.84
C LEU A 81 10.04 9.64 4.09
N ARG A 82 9.17 10.63 4.29
CA ARG A 82 9.32 11.95 3.66
C ARG A 82 10.60 12.67 4.07
N LYS A 83 11.12 12.39 5.26
CA LYS A 83 12.36 13.03 5.74
C LYS A 83 13.60 12.53 5.01
N VAL A 84 13.55 11.34 4.42
CA VAL A 84 14.74 10.67 3.86
C VAL A 84 14.67 10.43 2.37
N THR A 85 13.61 10.90 1.70
CA THR A 85 13.48 10.74 0.25
C THR A 85 12.86 11.97 -0.40
N ASP A 86 13.23 12.22 -1.64
CA ASP A 86 12.62 13.25 -2.49
C ASP A 86 11.46 12.68 -3.32
N ILE A 87 11.26 11.36 -3.28
CA ILE A 87 10.13 10.73 -3.96
C ILE A 87 8.83 11.25 -3.31
N LYS A 88 7.86 11.58 -4.15
CA LYS A 88 6.55 12.02 -3.65
C LYS A 88 5.90 10.88 -2.87
N VAL A 89 5.43 11.16 -1.65
CA VAL A 89 4.73 10.20 -0.80
C VAL A 89 3.35 10.74 -0.49
N GLU A 90 2.33 9.99 -0.89
CA GLU A 90 0.93 10.36 -0.71
C GLU A 90 0.22 9.34 0.18
N MET A 91 -0.80 9.79 0.90
CA MET A 91 -1.68 8.88 1.65
C MET A 91 -3.07 8.89 1.02
N ILE A 92 -3.74 7.76 1.08
CA ILE A 92 -5.13 7.65 0.67
C ILE A 92 -5.93 6.95 1.77
N ASP A 93 -7.13 7.46 2.05
CA ASP A 93 -8.04 6.88 3.02
C ASP A 93 -8.54 5.53 2.50
N GLU A 94 -8.27 4.44 3.23
CA GLU A 94 -8.66 3.09 2.83
C GLU A 94 -10.18 2.90 2.75
N ARG A 95 -10.98 3.76 3.35
CA ARG A 95 -12.44 3.70 3.20
C ARG A 95 -12.88 3.95 1.77
N LEU A 96 -12.03 4.58 0.96
CA LEU A 96 -12.30 4.82 -0.46
C LEU A 96 -12.03 3.59 -1.33
N THR A 97 -11.51 2.52 -0.76
CA THR A 97 -11.14 1.31 -1.50
C THR A 97 -12.11 0.17 -1.19
N THR A 98 -12.13 -0.84 -2.06
CA THR A 98 -12.89 -2.08 -1.86
C THR A 98 -12.07 -3.15 -1.14
N THR A 99 -11.00 -2.76 -0.48
CA THR A 99 -9.99 -3.66 0.10
C THR A 99 -10.62 -4.70 1.04
N GLN A 100 -11.55 -4.29 1.90
CA GLN A 100 -12.17 -5.23 2.85
C GLN A 100 -12.99 -6.31 2.15
N ALA A 101 -13.78 -5.94 1.15
CA ALA A 101 -14.56 -6.90 0.38
C ALA A 101 -13.65 -7.89 -0.35
N GLU A 102 -12.56 -7.40 -0.92
CA GLU A 102 -11.61 -8.25 -1.61
C GLU A 102 -10.87 -9.19 -0.65
N ARG A 103 -10.57 -8.72 0.57
CA ARG A 103 -9.99 -9.58 1.60
C ARG A 103 -10.91 -10.74 1.96
N VAL A 104 -12.22 -10.48 2.04
CA VAL A 104 -13.20 -11.53 2.30
C VAL A 104 -13.21 -12.54 1.16
N LEU A 105 -13.20 -12.10 -0.08
CA LEU A 105 -13.16 -13.00 -1.24
C LEU A 105 -11.92 -13.89 -1.23
N VAL A 106 -10.76 -13.34 -0.88
CA VAL A 106 -9.52 -14.12 -0.78
C VAL A 106 -9.64 -15.18 0.32
N GLU A 107 -10.23 -14.84 1.45
CA GLU A 107 -10.43 -15.77 2.55
C GLU A 107 -11.36 -16.94 2.17
N GLU A 108 -12.35 -16.68 1.33
CA GLU A 108 -13.28 -17.70 0.84
C GLU A 108 -12.71 -18.56 -0.28
N ALA A 109 -11.56 -18.20 -0.83
CA ALA A 109 -10.97 -18.87 -1.99
C ALA A 109 -10.25 -20.19 -1.67
N ASN A 110 -10.40 -20.71 -0.46
CA ASN A 110 -9.88 -22.03 -0.06
C ASN A 110 -8.36 -22.19 -0.25
N VAL A 111 -7.60 -21.16 0.08
CA VAL A 111 -6.13 -21.20 0.10
C VAL A 111 -5.62 -21.44 1.51
N SER A 112 -4.38 -21.90 1.66
CA SER A 112 -3.78 -22.13 2.97
C SER A 112 -3.72 -20.83 3.77
N ARG A 113 -3.69 -20.95 5.11
CA ARG A 113 -3.73 -19.79 6.00
C ARG A 113 -2.58 -18.81 5.75
N GLU A 114 -1.38 -19.34 5.56
CA GLU A 114 -0.19 -18.51 5.30
C GLU A 114 -0.23 -17.87 3.93
N LYS A 115 -0.59 -18.63 2.90
CA LYS A 115 -0.75 -18.10 1.54
C LYS A 115 -1.85 -17.06 1.49
N ARG A 116 -2.94 -17.28 2.23
CA ARG A 116 -4.06 -16.37 2.32
C ARG A 116 -3.65 -15.01 2.88
N LYS A 117 -2.82 -15.01 3.93
CA LYS A 117 -2.33 -13.76 4.53
C LYS A 117 -1.45 -12.98 3.56
N GLY A 118 -0.50 -13.64 2.92
CA GLY A 118 0.37 -12.98 1.94
C GLY A 118 -0.38 -12.44 0.75
N LEU A 119 -1.31 -13.22 0.22
CA LEU A 119 -2.14 -12.79 -0.91
C LEU A 119 -3.02 -11.61 -0.52
N ARG A 120 -3.63 -11.65 0.66
CA ARG A 120 -4.47 -10.57 1.17
C ARG A 120 -3.69 -9.26 1.27
N ASP A 121 -2.47 -9.30 1.79
CA ASP A 121 -1.64 -8.11 1.94
C ASP A 121 -1.24 -7.53 0.59
N LYS A 122 -0.88 -8.37 -0.37
CA LYS A 122 -0.56 -7.93 -1.74
C LYS A 122 -1.79 -7.31 -2.42
N LEU A 123 -2.95 -7.94 -2.28
CA LEU A 123 -4.18 -7.44 -2.87
C LEU A 123 -4.62 -6.14 -2.22
N ALA A 124 -4.47 -6.01 -0.90
CA ALA A 124 -4.77 -4.76 -0.20
C ALA A 124 -3.94 -3.60 -0.77
N ALA A 125 -2.63 -3.79 -0.92
CA ALA A 125 -1.76 -2.79 -1.51
C ALA A 125 -2.16 -2.47 -2.96
N THR A 126 -2.56 -3.49 -3.72
CA THR A 126 -2.98 -3.35 -5.12
C THR A 126 -4.25 -2.48 -5.23
N PHE A 127 -5.25 -2.72 -4.37
CA PHE A 127 -6.49 -1.96 -4.40
C PHE A 127 -6.29 -0.53 -3.90
N ILE A 128 -5.43 -0.33 -2.90
CA ILE A 128 -5.03 1.00 -2.44
C ILE A 128 -4.44 1.79 -3.61
N LEU A 129 -3.48 1.18 -4.30
CA LEU A 129 -2.82 1.84 -5.42
C LEU A 129 -3.77 2.08 -6.59
N GLN A 130 -4.58 1.09 -6.95
CA GLN A 130 -5.51 1.24 -8.08
C GLN A 130 -6.52 2.34 -7.81
N THR A 131 -7.04 2.43 -6.59
CA THR A 131 -7.97 3.51 -6.22
C THR A 131 -7.31 4.87 -6.38
N TYR A 132 -6.07 5.01 -5.93
CA TYR A 132 -5.33 6.25 -6.10
C TYR A 132 -5.16 6.60 -7.58
N LEU A 133 -4.75 5.63 -8.40
CA LEU A 133 -4.56 5.83 -9.83
C LEU A 133 -5.86 6.25 -10.53
N ASP A 134 -6.96 5.60 -10.19
CA ASP A 134 -8.27 5.91 -10.79
C ASP A 134 -8.72 7.33 -10.44
N ILE A 135 -8.53 7.74 -9.21
CA ILE A 135 -8.92 9.09 -8.77
C ILE A 135 -8.06 10.16 -9.45
N HIS A 136 -6.76 9.93 -9.54
CA HIS A 136 -5.82 10.94 -10.02
C HIS A 136 -5.58 10.92 -11.52
N SER A 137 -6.00 9.87 -12.22
CA SER A 137 -5.87 9.79 -13.68
C SER A 137 -7.02 10.47 -14.42
N GLY A 138 -8.09 10.84 -13.70
CA GLY A 138 -9.29 11.36 -14.32
C GLY A 138 -10.09 10.29 -15.08
N SER A 139 -9.76 9.02 -14.91
CA SER A 139 -10.45 7.93 -15.58
C SER A 139 -11.75 7.52 -14.89
N VAL A 140 -11.99 8.01 -13.69
CA VAL A 140 -13.24 7.78 -12.95
C VAL A 140 -14.21 8.89 -13.31
N ILE A 141 -15.13 8.56 -14.13
CA ILE A 141 -16.13 9.51 -14.61
C ILE A 141 -17.51 9.10 -14.13
#